data_7c2863475174b0f77bae3d14052d72c9
#
_entry.id   7c2863475174b0f77bae3d14052d72c9
#
_cell.length_a   1.000
_cell.length_b   1.000
_cell.length_c   1.000
_cell.angle_alpha   90.00
_cell.angle_beta   90.00
_cell.angle_gamma   90.00
#
_symmetry.space_group_name_H-M   'P 1'
#
loop_
_entity.id
_entity.type
_entity.pdbx_description
1 polymer ?
#
loop_
_entity_poly.entity_id
_entity_poly.type
_entity_poly.pdbx_seq_one_letter_code
_entity_poly.pdbx_strand_id
1 'polypeptide(L)'
;MMQSADRAAGRSTGRTGSLGGTGITDRICLVIPYYEAGDDLVVSLTSVRMRRTDLIIVVDDGSQQRPARNLIPPTVADTPVRLIELEKNSGITMALRTGISSAPGDFAFIARLDCGDTCHPERFSTQRDFLSRHPDIVLVGSWVDFVSPDGSFLYRLEQPVDPTAVRKRMRVNCAITHPAAIFRREAYDHAGGYPTAYPAAEDYALFAQMLKHGDAANIPQSLVRCRTGDGGISDKKRRTQLVSRCRILLKHFDGHPMAVYGLLRAIGQMATPRRWSTWAHRIRVKLTGQ
;
A
#
# COMPACT_ATOMS: atom_id res chain seq x y z
N MET A 1 -73.79 -23.64 26.99
CA MET A 1 -73.05 -24.85 27.33
C MET A 1 -71.63 -24.61 26.88
N MET A 2 -70.79 -24.18 27.77
CA MET A 2 -69.76 -25.00 28.48
C MET A 2 -68.63 -25.37 27.55
N GLN A 3 -67.55 -24.78 27.84
CA GLN A 3 -66.28 -25.14 28.50
C GLN A 3 -65.23 -25.51 27.44
N SER A 4 -63.97 -25.37 27.52
CA SER A 4 -63.06 -24.77 28.51
C SER A 4 -61.68 -24.74 27.87
N ALA A 5 -60.93 -23.71 28.18
CA ALA A 5 -59.51 -23.67 28.54
C ALA A 5 -58.65 -24.91 28.22
N ASP A 6 -57.45 -24.74 27.57
CA ASP A 6 -56.26 -24.90 28.41
C ASP A 6 -54.98 -24.36 27.73
N ARG A 7 -54.08 -23.96 28.54
CA ARG A 7 -52.77 -23.37 28.37
C ARG A 7 -51.75 -24.35 27.82
N ALA A 8 -50.83 -23.89 26.99
CA ALA A 8 -49.47 -24.39 27.09
C ALA A 8 -48.47 -23.29 26.73
N ALA A 9 -47.79 -22.79 27.72
CA ALA A 9 -46.63 -21.94 27.62
C ALA A 9 -45.41 -22.72 27.10
N GLY A 10 -44.95 -22.43 25.90
CA GLY A 10 -43.70 -22.96 25.36
C GLY A 10 -42.57 -21.98 25.58
N ARG A 11 -41.64 -22.33 26.48
CA ARG A 11 -40.43 -21.59 26.82
C ARG A 11 -39.55 -21.38 25.61
N SER A 12 -39.33 -20.13 25.23
CA SER A 12 -38.25 -19.68 24.38
C SER A 12 -36.94 -19.74 25.16
N THR A 13 -36.17 -20.80 24.97
CA THR A 13 -34.78 -20.83 25.41
C THR A 13 -33.94 -20.11 24.35
N GLY A 14 -33.68 -18.85 24.64
CA GLY A 14 -32.66 -18.08 23.95
C GLY A 14 -31.28 -18.73 24.09
N ARG A 15 -30.84 -19.37 23.06
CA ARG A 15 -29.47 -19.83 22.94
C ARG A 15 -28.69 -18.72 22.22
N THR A 16 -28.23 -17.74 22.98
CA THR A 16 -27.15 -16.85 22.55
C THR A 16 -25.87 -17.69 22.44
N GLY A 17 -25.70 -18.31 21.30
CA GLY A 17 -24.42 -18.90 20.91
C GLY A 17 -23.43 -17.80 20.65
N SER A 18 -22.66 -17.41 21.64
CA SER A 18 -21.40 -16.68 21.46
C SER A 18 -20.49 -17.58 20.63
N LEU A 19 -20.46 -17.34 19.32
CA LEU A 19 -19.39 -17.82 18.48
C LEU A 19 -18.15 -17.01 18.88
N GLY A 20 -17.27 -17.65 19.68
CA GLY A 20 -15.91 -17.21 19.90
C GLY A 20 -15.16 -17.17 18.58
N GLY A 21 -15.40 -16.15 17.78
CA GLY A 21 -14.56 -15.79 16.65
C GLY A 21 -13.24 -15.27 17.19
N THR A 22 -12.12 -15.84 16.77
CA THR A 22 -10.81 -15.19 16.80
C THR A 22 -10.97 -13.87 16.06
N GLY A 23 -11.29 -12.80 16.79
CA GLY A 23 -11.69 -11.52 16.23
C GLY A 23 -10.53 -10.88 15.51
N ILE A 24 -10.45 -11.11 14.21
CA ILE A 24 -9.65 -10.27 13.31
C ILE A 24 -10.25 -8.87 13.44
N THR A 25 -9.51 -7.99 14.08
CA THR A 25 -9.94 -6.61 14.33
C THR A 25 -9.65 -5.77 13.09
N ASP A 26 -10.38 -4.67 12.88
CA ASP A 26 -10.13 -3.69 11.80
C ASP A 26 -8.85 -2.85 12.02
N ARG A 27 -7.89 -3.38 12.80
CA ARG A 27 -6.63 -2.73 13.15
C ARG A 27 -5.69 -2.65 11.96
N ILE A 28 -4.97 -1.54 11.88
CA ILE A 28 -3.96 -1.31 10.84
C ILE A 28 -2.56 -1.41 11.46
N CYS A 29 -1.67 -2.16 10.82
CA CYS A 29 -0.23 -2.08 11.05
C CYS A 29 0.41 -1.27 9.92
N LEU A 30 0.95 -0.09 10.23
CA LEU A 30 1.73 0.72 9.30
C LEU A 30 3.18 0.28 9.34
N VAL A 31 3.76 -0.06 8.18
CA VAL A 31 5.17 -0.41 8.03
C VAL A 31 5.91 0.69 7.27
N ILE A 32 6.95 1.24 7.88
CA ILE A 32 7.82 2.27 7.33
C ILE A 32 9.23 1.70 7.20
N PRO A 33 9.72 1.37 6.01
CA PRO A 33 11.11 1.01 5.80
C PRO A 33 11.99 2.26 5.90
N TYR A 34 13.11 2.15 6.58
CA TYR A 34 14.04 3.23 6.83
C TYR A 34 15.48 2.79 6.49
N TYR A 35 16.24 3.64 5.82
CA TYR A 35 17.68 3.49 5.65
C TYR A 35 18.32 4.86 5.46
N GLU A 36 19.16 5.29 6.42
CA GLU A 36 19.94 6.54 6.42
C GLU A 36 19.13 7.82 6.09
N ALA A 37 17.80 7.79 6.24
CA ALA A 37 16.92 8.85 5.80
C ALA A 37 16.88 10.08 6.75
N GLY A 38 17.42 9.93 7.98
CA GLY A 38 17.48 11.05 8.93
C GLY A 38 16.10 11.65 9.24
N ASP A 39 16.02 12.98 9.22
CA ASP A 39 14.81 13.73 9.59
C ASP A 39 13.58 13.43 8.72
N ASP A 40 13.76 12.81 7.55
CA ASP A 40 12.67 12.37 6.70
C ASP A 40 11.74 11.37 7.41
N LEU A 41 12.30 10.54 8.31
CA LEU A 41 11.50 9.66 9.16
C LEU A 41 10.62 10.47 10.11
N VAL A 42 11.16 11.51 10.74
CA VAL A 42 10.42 12.37 11.67
C VAL A 42 9.27 13.08 10.94
N VAL A 43 9.54 13.60 9.73
CA VAL A 43 8.53 14.24 8.88
C VAL A 43 7.39 13.25 8.58
N SER A 44 7.71 12.02 8.21
CA SER A 44 6.69 10.99 7.95
C SER A 44 5.89 10.66 9.20
N LEU A 45 6.55 10.35 10.32
CA LEU A 45 5.90 9.98 11.58
C LEU A 45 4.97 11.08 12.09
N THR A 46 5.41 12.35 12.06
CA THR A 46 4.60 13.48 12.54
C THR A 46 3.32 13.70 11.75
N SER A 47 3.23 13.19 10.52
CA SER A 47 2.02 13.26 9.69
C SER A 47 1.00 12.16 9.97
N VAL A 48 1.39 11.09 10.67
CA VAL A 48 0.54 9.91 10.90
C VAL A 48 -0.52 10.22 11.96
N ARG A 49 -1.78 9.87 11.64
CA ARG A 49 -2.92 9.91 12.57
C ARG A 49 -3.65 8.58 12.48
N MET A 50 -3.44 7.72 13.49
CA MET A 50 -4.01 6.39 13.58
C MET A 50 -4.69 6.19 14.94
N ARG A 51 -5.38 5.07 15.12
CA ARG A 51 -6.00 4.74 16.41
C ARG A 51 -4.94 4.24 17.39
N ARG A 52 -5.15 4.46 18.67
CA ARG A 52 -4.31 3.92 19.75
C ARG A 52 -4.15 2.38 19.69
N THR A 53 -5.13 1.68 19.12
CA THR A 53 -5.11 0.23 18.94
C THR A 53 -4.33 -0.24 17.72
N ASP A 54 -3.96 0.66 16.81
CA ASP A 54 -3.12 0.39 15.65
C ASP A 54 -1.64 0.30 16.05
N LEU A 55 -0.76 0.01 15.10
CA LEU A 55 0.68 -0.12 15.34
C LEU A 55 1.47 0.50 14.19
N ILE A 56 2.53 1.21 14.53
CA ILE A 56 3.55 1.65 13.58
C ILE A 56 4.79 0.77 13.79
N ILE A 57 5.29 0.16 12.72
CA ILE A 57 6.56 -0.56 12.71
C ILE A 57 7.52 0.19 11.80
N VAL A 58 8.60 0.71 12.36
CA VAL A 58 9.73 1.23 11.63
C VAL A 58 10.78 0.13 11.50
N VAL A 59 11.21 -0.16 10.27
CA VAL A 59 12.27 -1.15 10.03
C VAL A 59 13.51 -0.42 9.54
N ASP A 60 14.50 -0.33 10.40
CA ASP A 60 15.82 0.20 10.05
C ASP A 60 16.63 -0.88 9.32
N ASP A 61 16.88 -0.66 8.05
CA ASP A 61 17.58 -1.57 7.15
C ASP A 61 19.12 -1.45 7.30
N GLY A 62 19.60 -1.48 8.55
CA GLY A 62 21.01 -1.50 8.89
C GLY A 62 21.71 -0.16 8.75
N SER A 63 21.07 0.95 9.13
CA SER A 63 21.67 2.28 9.12
C SER A 63 22.82 2.38 10.13
N GLN A 64 23.95 2.94 9.70
CA GLN A 64 25.15 3.12 10.52
C GLN A 64 25.38 4.57 10.94
N GLN A 65 25.10 5.52 10.05
CA GLN A 65 25.37 6.93 10.29
C GLN A 65 24.18 7.63 10.98
N ARG A 66 22.95 7.26 10.58
CA ARG A 66 21.72 7.86 11.10
C ARG A 66 20.74 6.77 11.51
N PRO A 67 21.02 6.00 12.58
CA PRO A 67 20.14 4.91 12.99
C PRO A 67 18.77 5.43 13.48
N ALA A 68 17.70 4.73 13.11
CA ALA A 68 16.32 5.12 13.42
C ALA A 68 16.06 5.21 14.93
N ARG A 69 16.77 4.44 15.75
CA ARG A 69 16.61 4.46 17.23
C ARG A 69 16.78 5.84 17.86
N ASN A 70 17.53 6.72 17.21
CA ASN A 70 17.77 8.08 17.70
C ASN A 70 16.64 9.06 17.32
N LEU A 71 15.68 8.65 16.48
CA LEU A 71 14.70 9.53 15.85
C LEU A 71 13.25 9.17 16.20
N ILE A 72 12.99 7.94 16.65
CA ILE A 72 11.63 7.46 16.88
C ILE A 72 11.17 7.72 18.30
N PRO A 73 9.95 8.27 18.49
CA PRO A 73 9.30 8.33 19.79
C PRO A 73 8.63 6.97 20.09
N PRO A 74 8.30 6.68 21.37
CA PRO A 74 7.55 5.47 21.75
C PRO A 74 6.13 5.44 21.20
N THR A 75 5.55 6.61 20.93
CA THR A 75 4.20 6.77 20.34
C THR A 75 4.17 7.96 19.38
N VAL A 76 3.26 7.89 18.41
CA VAL A 76 2.92 8.99 17.50
C VAL A 76 1.40 9.18 17.56
N ALA A 77 0.93 10.36 18.03
CA ALA A 77 -0.50 10.64 18.24
C ALA A 77 -1.21 9.45 18.95
N ASP A 78 -0.65 9.01 20.07
CA ASP A 78 -1.06 7.87 20.90
C ASP A 78 -0.95 6.48 20.24
N THR A 79 -0.55 6.38 19.00
CA THR A 79 -0.30 5.10 18.33
C THR A 79 1.09 4.56 18.71
N PRO A 80 1.20 3.32 19.22
CA PRO A 80 2.48 2.72 19.56
C PRO A 80 3.42 2.63 18.36
N VAL A 81 4.71 2.87 18.59
CA VAL A 81 5.78 2.71 17.60
C VAL A 81 6.71 1.60 18.04
N ARG A 82 7.01 0.66 17.14
CA ARG A 82 7.99 -0.40 17.32
C ARG A 82 9.13 -0.24 16.32
N LEU A 83 10.36 -0.30 16.79
CA LEU A 83 11.55 -0.37 15.96
C LEU A 83 11.98 -1.82 15.75
N ILE A 84 12.40 -2.12 14.51
CA ILE A 84 13.11 -3.33 14.15
C ILE A 84 14.39 -2.89 13.45
N GLU A 85 15.54 -3.37 13.90
CA GLU A 85 16.83 -3.05 13.32
C GLU A 85 17.40 -4.30 12.64
N LEU A 86 17.76 -4.18 11.36
CA LEU A 86 18.47 -5.23 10.63
C LEU A 86 19.99 -5.04 10.79
N GLU A 87 20.72 -6.12 10.80
CA GLU A 87 22.19 -6.07 10.98
C GLU A 87 22.90 -5.33 9.83
N LYS A 88 22.32 -5.41 8.62
CA LYS A 88 22.88 -4.81 7.40
C LYS A 88 21.77 -4.43 6.41
N ASN A 89 22.11 -3.52 5.49
CA ASN A 89 21.22 -3.16 4.40
C ASN A 89 20.89 -4.40 3.52
N SER A 90 19.64 -4.81 3.57
CA SER A 90 19.07 -5.95 2.84
C SER A 90 18.10 -5.52 1.74
N GLY A 91 17.83 -4.23 1.65
CA GLY A 91 16.95 -3.59 0.68
C GLY A 91 15.48 -3.53 1.10
N ILE A 92 14.75 -2.59 0.48
CA ILE A 92 13.37 -2.25 0.82
C ILE A 92 12.42 -3.45 0.89
N THR A 93 12.58 -4.41 -0.03
CA THR A 93 11.75 -5.63 -0.07
C THR A 93 11.91 -6.44 1.21
N MET A 94 13.13 -6.61 1.69
CA MET A 94 13.40 -7.36 2.93
C MET A 94 12.94 -6.60 4.15
N ALA A 95 13.18 -5.29 4.21
CA ALA A 95 12.70 -4.45 5.30
C ALA A 95 11.16 -4.53 5.42
N LEU A 96 10.43 -4.42 4.32
CA LEU A 96 8.97 -4.56 4.30
C LEU A 96 8.50 -5.96 4.74
N ARG A 97 9.13 -7.03 4.23
CA ARG A 97 8.83 -8.41 4.65
C ARG A 97 9.03 -8.59 6.15
N THR A 98 10.16 -8.13 6.68
CA THR A 98 10.47 -8.22 8.11
C THR A 98 9.45 -7.45 8.95
N GLY A 99 9.12 -6.22 8.57
CA GLY A 99 8.11 -5.43 9.28
C GLY A 99 6.75 -6.10 9.31
N ILE A 100 6.27 -6.59 8.16
CA ILE A 100 4.96 -7.24 8.07
C ILE A 100 4.94 -8.57 8.84
N SER A 101 6.00 -9.39 8.74
CA SER A 101 6.07 -10.67 9.46
C SER A 101 6.14 -10.49 10.98
N SER A 102 6.64 -9.35 11.44
CA SER A 102 6.73 -9.00 12.87
C SER A 102 5.45 -8.38 13.44
N ALA A 103 4.49 -8.03 12.56
CA ALA A 103 3.19 -7.54 13.00
C ALA A 103 2.39 -8.67 13.65
N PRO A 104 1.74 -8.43 14.81
CA PRO A 104 0.84 -9.41 15.42
C PRO A 104 -0.23 -9.89 14.47
N GLY A 105 -0.67 -11.15 14.62
CA GLY A 105 -1.61 -11.80 13.69
C GLY A 105 -3.03 -11.26 13.72
N ASP A 106 -3.39 -10.44 14.71
CA ASP A 106 -4.71 -9.83 14.90
C ASP A 106 -4.90 -8.52 14.10
N PHE A 107 -3.91 -8.07 13.35
CA PHE A 107 -4.02 -6.92 12.45
C PHE A 107 -4.61 -7.34 11.11
N ALA A 108 -5.83 -6.89 10.81
CA ALA A 108 -6.50 -7.19 9.53
C ALA A 108 -5.85 -6.48 8.34
N PHE A 109 -5.31 -5.30 8.57
CA PHE A 109 -4.81 -4.44 7.50
C PHE A 109 -3.34 -4.09 7.68
N ILE A 110 -2.62 -4.09 6.58
CA ILE A 110 -1.24 -3.59 6.48
C ILE A 110 -1.25 -2.33 5.64
N ALA A 111 -0.67 -1.28 6.17
CA ALA A 111 -0.44 -0.01 5.48
C ALA A 111 1.06 0.20 5.25
N ARG A 112 1.37 1.03 4.28
CA ARG A 112 2.72 1.41 3.95
C ARG A 112 2.89 2.92 3.88
N LEU A 113 4.09 3.42 4.19
CA LEU A 113 4.53 4.80 3.96
C LEU A 113 6.04 4.80 3.72
N ASP A 114 6.55 5.61 2.79
CA ASP A 114 7.98 5.84 2.60
C ASP A 114 8.47 6.98 3.50
N CYS A 115 9.73 6.91 3.92
CA CYS A 115 10.38 8.04 4.61
C CYS A 115 10.42 9.27 3.70
N GLY A 116 9.99 10.41 4.23
CA GLY A 116 9.86 11.68 3.52
C GLY A 116 8.47 11.92 2.93
N ASP A 117 7.65 10.88 2.76
CA ASP A 117 6.26 11.04 2.38
C ASP A 117 5.38 11.38 3.60
N THR A 118 4.27 12.08 3.38
CA THR A 118 3.35 12.49 4.45
C THR A 118 1.92 12.05 4.18
N CYS A 119 1.19 11.77 5.27
CA CYS A 119 -0.20 11.36 5.23
C CYS A 119 -1.15 12.55 5.41
N HIS A 120 -2.26 12.57 4.68
CA HIS A 120 -3.42 13.36 5.07
C HIS A 120 -3.97 12.85 6.41
N PRO A 121 -4.43 13.72 7.33
CA PRO A 121 -4.92 13.29 8.65
C PRO A 121 -5.99 12.21 8.62
N GLU A 122 -6.87 12.23 7.63
CA GLU A 122 -7.98 11.28 7.46
C GLU A 122 -7.59 10.00 6.70
N ARG A 123 -6.33 9.84 6.27
CA ARG A 123 -5.92 8.70 5.44
C ARG A 123 -6.38 7.37 6.00
N PHE A 124 -5.98 7.07 7.23
CA PHE A 124 -6.18 5.73 7.81
C PHE A 124 -7.64 5.45 8.17
N SER A 125 -8.40 6.46 8.61
CA SER A 125 -9.84 6.32 8.84
C SER A 125 -10.57 6.06 7.51
N THR A 126 -10.33 6.89 6.50
CA THR A 126 -10.99 6.79 5.19
C THR A 126 -10.71 5.44 4.51
N GLN A 127 -9.44 5.00 4.46
CA GLN A 127 -9.10 3.74 3.81
C GLN A 127 -9.58 2.52 4.61
N ARG A 128 -9.58 2.57 5.95
CA ARG A 128 -10.15 1.53 6.81
C ARG A 128 -11.64 1.38 6.59
N ASP A 129 -12.38 2.47 6.64
CA ASP A 129 -13.84 2.49 6.45
C ASP A 129 -14.22 2.00 5.06
N PHE A 130 -13.40 2.32 4.05
CA PHE A 130 -13.59 1.81 2.70
C PHE A 130 -13.42 0.29 2.66
N LEU A 131 -12.33 -0.26 3.19
CA LEU A 131 -12.10 -1.71 3.24
C LEU A 131 -13.16 -2.44 4.07
N SER A 132 -13.62 -1.86 5.16
CA SER A 132 -14.67 -2.45 6.01
C SER A 132 -16.01 -2.56 5.28
N ARG A 133 -16.33 -1.61 4.41
CA ARG A 133 -17.57 -1.61 3.62
C ARG A 133 -17.49 -2.43 2.32
N HIS A 134 -16.29 -2.77 1.87
CA HIS A 134 -16.06 -3.47 0.61
C HIS A 134 -15.23 -4.74 0.86
N PRO A 135 -15.85 -5.85 1.30
CA PRO A 135 -15.14 -7.08 1.65
C PRO A 135 -14.39 -7.70 0.46
N ASP A 136 -14.87 -7.52 -0.76
CA ASP A 136 -14.23 -8.02 -1.98
C ASP A 136 -12.96 -7.24 -2.37
N ILE A 137 -12.77 -6.04 -1.81
CA ILE A 137 -11.55 -5.24 -2.03
C ILE A 137 -10.46 -5.70 -1.07
N VAL A 138 -9.39 -6.24 -1.63
CA VAL A 138 -8.23 -6.71 -0.85
C VAL A 138 -7.09 -5.70 -0.78
N LEU A 139 -7.11 -4.70 -1.67
CA LEU A 139 -6.08 -3.66 -1.78
C LEU A 139 -6.74 -2.33 -2.12
N VAL A 140 -6.50 -1.30 -1.32
CA VAL A 140 -6.96 0.05 -1.58
C VAL A 140 -5.79 1.03 -1.63
N GLY A 141 -5.76 1.84 -2.67
CA GLY A 141 -4.89 3.00 -2.80
C GLY A 141 -5.66 4.31 -2.63
N SER A 142 -5.00 5.38 -3.00
CA SER A 142 -5.62 6.71 -3.14
C SER A 142 -4.92 7.48 -4.26
N TRP A 143 -5.47 8.62 -4.64
CA TRP A 143 -4.71 9.61 -5.36
C TRP A 143 -3.57 10.11 -4.47
N VAL A 144 -2.50 10.64 -5.09
CA VAL A 144 -1.36 11.19 -4.37
C VAL A 144 -0.94 12.53 -4.96
N ASP A 145 -0.51 13.44 -4.11
CA ASP A 145 0.11 14.69 -4.53
C ASP A 145 1.63 14.52 -4.51
N PHE A 146 2.27 14.78 -5.64
CA PHE A 146 3.72 14.88 -5.69
C PHE A 146 4.14 16.30 -5.32
N VAL A 147 5.10 16.38 -4.41
CA VAL A 147 5.66 17.65 -3.92
C VAL A 147 7.17 17.67 -4.12
N SER A 148 7.73 18.87 -4.29
CA SER A 148 9.18 19.10 -4.32
C SER A 148 9.80 18.94 -2.92
N PRO A 149 11.14 18.91 -2.81
CA PRO A 149 11.82 18.77 -1.52
C PRO A 149 11.45 19.86 -0.50
N ASP A 150 11.09 21.06 -0.95
CA ASP A 150 10.63 22.19 -0.13
C ASP A 150 9.13 22.13 0.22
N GLY A 151 8.41 21.08 -0.23
CA GLY A 151 7.00 20.86 0.02
C GLY A 151 6.04 21.52 -0.96
N SER A 152 6.54 22.24 -1.99
CA SER A 152 5.71 22.87 -3.02
C SER A 152 5.01 21.82 -3.88
N PHE A 153 3.72 22.04 -4.16
CA PHE A 153 2.93 21.13 -5.01
C PHE A 153 3.47 21.11 -6.45
N LEU A 154 3.64 19.93 -7.01
CA LEU A 154 4.07 19.72 -8.40
C LEU A 154 2.91 19.25 -9.29
N TYR A 155 2.30 18.13 -8.94
CA TYR A 155 1.15 17.57 -9.65
C TYR A 155 0.45 16.52 -8.80
N ARG A 156 -0.82 16.22 -9.15
CA ARG A 156 -1.59 15.10 -8.59
C ARG A 156 -1.53 13.92 -9.53
N LEU A 157 -1.28 12.74 -8.98
CA LEU A 157 -1.43 11.48 -9.71
C LEU A 157 -2.79 10.87 -9.38
N GLU A 158 -3.70 10.95 -10.34
CA GLU A 158 -5.03 10.37 -10.26
C GLU A 158 -4.99 8.97 -10.88
N GLN A 159 -5.06 7.97 -10.04
CA GLN A 159 -5.15 6.57 -10.45
C GLN A 159 -6.61 6.17 -10.67
N PRO A 160 -6.89 5.14 -11.50
CA PRO A 160 -8.25 4.62 -11.69
C PRO A 160 -8.90 4.24 -10.36
N VAL A 161 -10.18 4.59 -10.19
CA VAL A 161 -10.91 4.44 -8.92
C VAL A 161 -11.56 3.07 -8.79
N ASP A 162 -12.34 2.66 -9.79
CA ASP A 162 -13.13 1.42 -9.76
C ASP A 162 -12.27 0.18 -10.06
N PRO A 163 -12.68 -1.01 -9.56
CA PRO A 163 -11.93 -2.25 -9.71
C PRO A 163 -11.68 -2.66 -11.17
N THR A 164 -12.64 -2.43 -12.06
CA THR A 164 -12.51 -2.79 -13.48
C THR A 164 -11.44 -1.95 -14.16
N ALA A 165 -11.46 -0.64 -13.92
CA ALA A 165 -10.44 0.28 -14.45
C ALA A 165 -9.06 0.03 -13.83
N VAL A 166 -8.99 -0.31 -12.53
CA VAL A 166 -7.75 -0.73 -11.86
C VAL A 166 -7.20 -1.99 -12.51
N ARG A 167 -8.00 -3.05 -12.69
CA ARG A 167 -7.56 -4.29 -13.37
C ARG A 167 -7.09 -4.01 -14.80
N LYS A 168 -7.80 -3.17 -15.55
CA LYS A 168 -7.39 -2.74 -16.90
C LYS A 168 -6.03 -2.03 -16.88
N ARG A 169 -5.84 -1.11 -15.94
CA ARG A 169 -4.58 -0.37 -15.78
C ARG A 169 -3.43 -1.28 -15.37
N MET A 170 -3.66 -2.26 -14.49
CA MET A 170 -2.67 -3.24 -14.04
C MET A 170 -2.09 -4.08 -15.19
N ARG A 171 -2.78 -4.23 -16.32
CA ARG A 171 -2.24 -4.87 -17.54
C ARG A 171 -1.19 -4.00 -18.26
N VAL A 172 -1.03 -2.75 -17.87
CA VAL A 172 -0.10 -1.80 -18.51
C VAL A 172 0.96 -1.29 -17.56
N ASN A 173 0.55 -1.01 -16.33
CA ASN A 173 1.40 -0.46 -15.26
C ASN A 173 0.73 -0.66 -13.91
N CYS A 174 1.49 -0.50 -12.82
CA CYS A 174 0.91 -0.48 -11.49
C CYS A 174 -0.16 0.62 -11.38
N ALA A 175 -1.34 0.25 -10.88
CA ALA A 175 -2.50 1.14 -10.71
C ALA A 175 -2.65 1.64 -9.28
N ILE A 176 -1.81 1.19 -8.36
CA ILE A 176 -1.82 1.59 -6.94
C ILE A 176 -0.46 2.20 -6.63
N THR A 177 -0.47 3.38 -6.04
CA THR A 177 0.76 4.04 -5.61
C THR A 177 1.23 3.43 -4.30
N HIS A 178 2.44 2.89 -4.29
CA HIS A 178 2.93 2.05 -3.19
C HIS A 178 2.83 2.71 -1.80
N PRO A 179 3.31 3.96 -1.55
CA PRO A 179 3.19 4.60 -0.23
C PRO A 179 1.75 4.91 0.20
N ALA A 180 0.78 4.88 -0.73
CA ALA A 180 -0.63 5.10 -0.43
C ALA A 180 -1.43 3.81 -0.24
N ALA A 181 -0.79 2.64 -0.37
CA ALA A 181 -1.47 1.35 -0.29
C ALA A 181 -1.83 0.97 1.15
N ILE A 182 -3.07 0.45 1.33
CA ILE A 182 -3.48 -0.39 2.46
C ILE A 182 -4.08 -1.67 1.89
N PHE A 183 -3.74 -2.81 2.47
CA PHE A 183 -4.21 -4.10 1.99
C PHE A 183 -4.57 -5.04 3.13
N ARG A 184 -5.41 -6.04 2.82
CA ARG A 184 -5.75 -7.11 3.76
C ARG A 184 -4.54 -8.00 4.00
N ARG A 185 -4.25 -8.27 5.26
CA ARG A 185 -3.19 -9.19 5.68
C ARG A 185 -3.35 -10.56 5.06
N GLU A 186 -4.55 -11.10 5.10
CA GLU A 186 -4.88 -12.40 4.50
C GLU A 186 -4.54 -12.48 3.01
N ALA A 187 -4.90 -11.45 2.23
CA ALA A 187 -4.58 -11.41 0.80
C ALA A 187 -3.07 -11.29 0.52
N TYR A 188 -2.33 -10.58 1.39
CA TYR A 188 -0.88 -10.53 1.34
C TYR A 188 -0.26 -11.91 1.61
N ASP A 189 -0.76 -12.62 2.61
CA ASP A 189 -0.27 -13.95 2.98
C ASP A 189 -0.57 -14.98 1.86
N HIS A 190 -1.79 -14.97 1.30
CA HIS A 190 -2.15 -15.81 0.15
C HIS A 190 -1.35 -15.48 -1.12
N ALA A 191 -0.96 -14.23 -1.32
CA ALA A 191 -0.10 -13.82 -2.43
C ALA A 191 1.37 -14.26 -2.25
N GLY A 192 1.76 -14.77 -1.07
CA GLY A 192 3.12 -15.17 -0.72
C GLY A 192 4.04 -14.01 -0.32
N GLY A 193 3.46 -12.84 -0.02
CA GLY A 193 4.20 -11.66 0.40
C GLY A 193 4.97 -10.95 -0.72
N TYR A 194 5.78 -9.96 -0.35
CA TYR A 194 6.62 -9.24 -1.33
C TYR A 194 7.62 -10.18 -2.01
N PRO A 195 7.59 -10.31 -3.36
CA PRO A 195 8.54 -11.17 -4.07
C PRO A 195 9.90 -10.50 -4.22
N THR A 196 10.98 -11.25 -3.99
CA THR A 196 12.36 -10.77 -4.16
C THR A 196 12.85 -10.83 -5.61
N ALA A 197 12.11 -11.53 -6.49
CA ALA A 197 12.50 -11.77 -7.88
C ALA A 197 12.28 -10.57 -8.82
N TYR A 198 11.66 -9.47 -8.34
CA TYR A 198 11.27 -8.30 -9.15
C TYR A 198 11.83 -7.00 -8.54
N PRO A 199 13.16 -6.81 -8.52
CA PRO A 199 13.75 -5.63 -7.91
C PRO A 199 13.25 -4.34 -8.56
N ALA A 200 12.97 -3.32 -7.73
CA ALA A 200 12.39 -2.02 -8.10
C ALA A 200 10.99 -2.08 -8.75
N ALA A 201 10.28 -3.21 -8.61
CA ALA A 201 8.87 -3.39 -9.00
C ALA A 201 8.21 -4.48 -8.11
N GLU A 202 8.71 -4.66 -6.90
CA GLU A 202 8.20 -5.61 -5.90
C GLU A 202 6.75 -5.34 -5.52
N ASP A 203 6.36 -4.06 -5.49
CA ASP A 203 5.00 -3.60 -5.26
C ASP A 203 4.05 -4.06 -6.38
N TYR A 204 4.42 -3.78 -7.63
CA TYR A 204 3.62 -4.19 -8.78
C TYR A 204 3.45 -5.70 -8.85
N ALA A 205 4.51 -6.46 -8.58
CA ALA A 205 4.46 -7.91 -8.58
C ALA A 205 3.57 -8.46 -7.46
N LEU A 206 3.64 -7.89 -6.24
CA LEU A 206 2.75 -8.24 -5.13
C LEU A 206 1.29 -7.93 -5.47
N PHE A 207 1.00 -6.69 -5.90
CA PHE A 207 -0.35 -6.25 -6.18
C PHE A 207 -1.00 -7.05 -7.32
N ALA A 208 -0.25 -7.36 -8.37
CA ALA A 208 -0.72 -8.24 -9.44
C ALA A 208 -1.07 -9.66 -8.94
N GLN A 209 -0.33 -10.16 -7.94
CA GLN A 209 -0.62 -11.45 -7.33
C GLN A 209 -1.84 -11.37 -6.40
N MET A 210 -1.98 -10.32 -5.60
CA MET A 210 -3.12 -10.11 -4.72
C MET A 210 -4.45 -10.00 -5.48
N LEU A 211 -4.44 -9.43 -6.69
CA LEU A 211 -5.63 -9.37 -7.55
C LEU A 211 -6.19 -10.72 -7.99
N LYS A 212 -5.53 -11.83 -7.67
CA LYS A 212 -6.08 -13.18 -7.82
C LYS A 212 -6.98 -13.58 -6.65
N HIS A 213 -6.89 -12.87 -5.53
CA HIS A 213 -7.58 -13.16 -4.29
C HIS A 213 -8.69 -12.15 -3.96
N GLY A 214 -8.89 -11.14 -4.81
CA GLY A 214 -9.92 -10.12 -4.66
C GLY A 214 -9.65 -8.93 -5.57
N ASP A 215 -10.41 -7.87 -5.40
CA ASP A 215 -10.31 -6.67 -6.21
C ASP A 215 -9.44 -5.59 -5.54
N ALA A 216 -9.05 -4.59 -6.34
CA ALA A 216 -8.40 -3.38 -5.84
C ALA A 216 -9.13 -2.13 -6.35
N ALA A 217 -9.05 -1.08 -5.54
CA ALA A 217 -9.65 0.23 -5.86
C ALA A 217 -8.72 1.37 -5.40
N ASN A 218 -8.98 2.58 -5.89
CA ASN A 218 -8.39 3.79 -5.30
C ASN A 218 -9.49 4.73 -4.82
N ILE A 219 -9.24 5.42 -3.73
CA ILE A 219 -10.10 6.49 -3.23
C ILE A 219 -9.77 7.76 -4.01
N PRO A 220 -10.79 8.47 -4.58
CA PRO A 220 -10.58 9.68 -5.39
C PRO A 220 -10.28 10.91 -4.51
N GLN A 221 -9.32 10.76 -3.60
CA GLN A 221 -8.83 11.80 -2.70
C GLN A 221 -7.32 11.66 -2.57
N SER A 222 -6.60 12.77 -2.49
CA SER A 222 -5.16 12.77 -2.22
C SER A 222 -4.94 12.54 -0.73
N LEU A 223 -4.63 11.30 -0.37
CA LEU A 223 -4.41 10.91 1.03
C LEU A 223 -2.93 10.79 1.41
N VAL A 224 -2.03 10.92 0.44
CA VAL A 224 -0.58 10.91 0.64
C VAL A 224 0.06 11.99 -0.21
N ARG A 225 1.05 12.67 0.34
CA ARG A 225 1.97 13.54 -0.39
C ARG A 225 3.29 12.81 -0.54
N CYS A 226 3.68 12.56 -1.79
CA CYS A 226 4.93 11.89 -2.12
C CYS A 226 5.99 12.95 -2.45
N ARG A 227 7.07 12.97 -1.66
CA ARG A 227 8.17 13.92 -1.89
C ARG A 227 9.06 13.41 -3.03
N THR A 228 9.20 14.23 -4.07
CA THR A 228 10.17 13.97 -5.14
C THR A 228 11.56 14.43 -4.69
N GLY A 229 12.58 13.63 -4.96
CA GLY A 229 13.97 13.98 -4.66
C GLY A 229 14.91 13.44 -5.72
N ASP A 230 16.09 14.05 -5.86
CA ASP A 230 17.15 13.54 -6.72
C ASP A 230 17.69 12.23 -6.13
N GLY A 231 17.30 11.10 -6.68
CA GLY A 231 17.87 9.81 -6.31
C GLY A 231 16.92 8.77 -5.74
N GLY A 232 15.62 8.88 -5.96
CA GLY A 232 14.69 7.78 -5.67
C GLY A 232 15.10 6.45 -6.35
N ILE A 233 14.68 5.32 -5.78
CA ILE A 233 15.00 3.97 -6.29
C ILE A 233 14.60 3.84 -7.76
N SER A 234 13.46 4.37 -8.14
CA SER A 234 12.94 4.36 -9.52
C SER A 234 13.84 5.12 -10.51
N ASP A 235 14.54 6.16 -10.04
CA ASP A 235 15.46 6.94 -10.86
C ASP A 235 16.80 6.22 -11.07
N LYS A 236 17.35 5.67 -9.99
CA LYS A 236 18.65 4.98 -10.02
C LYS A 236 18.57 3.61 -10.69
N LYS A 237 17.43 2.90 -10.58
CA LYS A 237 17.26 1.51 -11.04
C LYS A 237 16.28 1.37 -12.22
N ARG A 238 16.11 2.40 -13.07
CA ARG A 238 15.13 2.40 -14.18
C ARG A 238 15.18 1.17 -15.07
N ARG A 239 16.39 0.74 -15.52
CA ARG A 239 16.51 -0.46 -16.37
C ARG A 239 16.03 -1.72 -15.65
N THR A 240 16.46 -1.91 -14.42
CA THR A 240 16.03 -3.02 -13.57
C THR A 240 14.51 -3.02 -13.38
N GLN A 241 13.92 -1.85 -13.12
CA GLN A 241 12.47 -1.70 -13.00
C GLN A 241 11.72 -2.07 -14.28
N LEU A 242 12.21 -1.64 -15.44
CA LEU A 242 11.59 -1.97 -16.74
C LEU A 242 11.67 -3.46 -17.04
N VAL A 243 12.80 -4.12 -16.77
CA VAL A 243 12.94 -5.57 -16.90
C VAL A 243 11.98 -6.30 -15.96
N SER A 244 11.93 -5.92 -14.67
CA SER A 244 11.00 -6.49 -13.71
C SER A 244 9.56 -6.31 -14.18
N ARG A 245 9.19 -5.12 -14.67
CA ARG A 245 7.86 -4.84 -15.23
C ARG A 245 7.52 -5.75 -16.42
N CYS A 246 8.42 -5.92 -17.37
CA CYS A 246 8.19 -6.83 -18.50
C CYS A 246 7.95 -8.26 -18.02
N ARG A 247 8.74 -8.73 -17.06
CA ARG A 247 8.57 -10.08 -16.47
C ARG A 247 7.21 -10.23 -15.75
N ILE A 248 6.74 -9.20 -15.05
CA ILE A 248 5.43 -9.19 -14.40
C ILE A 248 4.33 -9.24 -15.46
N LEU A 249 4.39 -8.38 -16.49
CA LEU A 249 3.40 -8.35 -17.56
C LEU A 249 3.34 -9.68 -18.31
N LEU A 250 4.47 -10.33 -18.58
CA LEU A 250 4.51 -11.65 -19.19
C LEU A 250 3.90 -12.73 -18.28
N LYS A 251 4.24 -12.73 -16.99
CA LYS A 251 3.70 -13.70 -16.02
C LYS A 251 2.18 -13.62 -15.86
N HIS A 252 1.62 -12.42 -15.98
CA HIS A 252 0.18 -12.15 -15.84
C HIS A 252 -0.51 -11.89 -17.18
N PHE A 253 0.12 -12.31 -18.29
CA PHE A 253 -0.43 -12.13 -19.62
C PHE A 253 -1.68 -12.98 -19.82
N ASP A 254 -2.81 -12.34 -20.16
CA ASP A 254 -4.12 -12.98 -20.32
C ASP A 254 -4.69 -12.86 -21.74
N GLY A 255 -3.87 -12.45 -22.72
CA GLY A 255 -4.30 -12.25 -24.11
C GLY A 255 -5.15 -11.00 -24.37
N HIS A 256 -5.52 -10.26 -23.33
CA HIS A 256 -6.32 -9.05 -23.50
C HIS A 256 -5.56 -7.98 -24.29
N PRO A 257 -6.20 -7.20 -25.20
CA PRO A 257 -5.53 -6.17 -26.00
C PRO A 257 -4.70 -5.17 -25.18
N MET A 258 -5.17 -4.81 -23.98
CA MET A 258 -4.42 -3.94 -23.06
C MET A 258 -3.15 -4.62 -22.51
N ALA A 259 -3.13 -5.94 -22.36
CA ALA A 259 -1.93 -6.66 -21.94
C ALA A 259 -0.88 -6.66 -23.05
N VAL A 260 -1.29 -6.86 -24.30
CA VAL A 260 -0.42 -6.72 -25.49
C VAL A 260 0.15 -5.31 -25.56
N TYR A 261 -0.71 -4.28 -25.47
CA TYR A 261 -0.29 -2.88 -25.45
C TYR A 261 0.71 -2.59 -24.31
N GLY A 262 0.41 -3.08 -23.11
CA GLY A 262 1.27 -2.89 -21.94
C GLY A 262 2.67 -3.47 -22.13
N LEU A 263 2.74 -4.67 -22.69
CA LEU A 263 4.01 -5.35 -22.99
C LEU A 263 4.81 -4.60 -24.06
N LEU A 264 4.18 -4.27 -25.19
CA LEU A 264 4.82 -3.51 -26.28
C LEU A 264 5.33 -2.15 -25.79
N ARG A 265 4.52 -1.45 -24.97
CA ARG A 265 4.91 -0.19 -24.35
C ARG A 265 6.11 -0.35 -23.43
N ALA A 266 6.14 -1.40 -22.60
CA ALA A 266 7.25 -1.64 -21.67
C ALA A 266 8.55 -1.95 -22.43
N ILE A 267 8.49 -2.75 -23.51
CA ILE A 267 9.62 -3.04 -24.38
C ILE A 267 10.11 -1.74 -25.07
N GLY A 268 9.20 -0.96 -25.63
CA GLY A 268 9.54 0.33 -26.26
C GLY A 268 10.22 1.31 -25.29
N GLN A 269 9.80 1.32 -24.02
CA GLN A 269 10.45 2.13 -22.98
C GLN A 269 11.87 1.67 -22.61
N MET A 270 12.21 0.40 -22.83
CA MET A 270 13.59 -0.09 -22.67
C MET A 270 14.52 0.43 -23.75
N ALA A 271 14.01 0.60 -24.97
CA ALA A 271 14.76 1.11 -26.12
C ALA A 271 14.89 2.65 -26.15
N THR A 272 14.03 3.38 -25.40
CA THR A 272 14.01 4.85 -25.43
C THR A 272 14.83 5.48 -24.31
N PRO A 273 15.72 6.48 -24.61
CA PRO A 273 16.43 7.24 -23.60
C PRO A 273 15.45 8.04 -22.70
N ARG A 274 15.80 8.21 -21.41
CA ARG A 274 14.98 8.93 -20.41
C ARG A 274 14.56 10.34 -20.87
N ARG A 275 15.42 11.04 -21.58
CA ARG A 275 15.18 12.41 -22.09
C ARG A 275 13.87 12.52 -22.90
N TRP A 276 13.53 11.49 -23.66
CA TRP A 276 12.33 11.48 -24.51
C TRP A 276 11.04 11.17 -23.70
N SER A 277 11.15 10.32 -22.69
CA SER A 277 9.99 9.99 -21.84
C SER A 277 9.57 11.15 -20.91
N THR A 278 10.52 11.88 -20.35
CA THR A 278 10.26 13.10 -19.55
C THR A 278 9.75 14.25 -20.41
N TRP A 279 10.24 14.41 -21.63
CA TRP A 279 9.76 15.41 -22.58
C TRP A 279 8.31 15.15 -22.99
N ALA A 280 7.97 13.92 -23.35
CA ALA A 280 6.60 13.51 -23.67
C ALA A 280 5.62 13.69 -22.50
N HIS A 281 6.07 13.41 -21.26
CA HIS A 281 5.28 13.65 -20.06
C HIS A 281 5.03 15.14 -19.80
N ARG A 282 6.06 15.97 -19.94
CA ARG A 282 5.94 17.45 -19.80
C ARG A 282 5.01 18.07 -20.84
N ILE A 283 5.04 17.56 -22.09
CA ILE A 283 4.12 18.01 -23.14
C ILE A 283 2.69 17.60 -22.80
N ARG A 284 2.46 16.36 -22.33
CA ARG A 284 1.13 15.89 -21.96
C ARG A 284 0.54 16.75 -20.82
N VAL A 285 1.30 17.00 -19.78
CA VAL A 285 0.90 17.88 -18.64
C VAL A 285 0.57 19.31 -19.13
N LYS A 286 1.36 19.86 -20.07
CA LYS A 286 1.08 21.18 -20.66
C LYS A 286 -0.16 21.22 -21.56
N LEU A 287 -0.48 20.11 -22.25
CA LEU A 287 -1.61 20.06 -23.19
C LEU A 287 -2.94 19.69 -22.51
N THR A 288 -2.88 18.96 -21.39
CA THR A 288 -4.09 18.50 -20.68
C THR A 288 -4.46 19.35 -19.46
N GLY A 289 -3.61 20.32 -19.08
CA GLY A 289 -3.84 21.16 -17.89
C GLY A 289 -3.88 20.37 -16.57
N GLN A 290 -3.42 19.11 -16.59
CA GLN A 290 -3.40 18.18 -15.46
C GLN A 290 -1.99 17.70 -15.19
#